data_cfc16384c8552be79c70ec6f8bf45541
#
_entry.id   cfc16384c8552be79c70ec6f8bf45541
#
_cell.length_a   1.000
_cell.length_b   1.000
_cell.length_c   1.000
_cell.angle_alpha   90.00
_cell.angle_beta   90.00
_cell.angle_gamma   90.00
#
_symmetry.space_group_name_H-M   'P 1'
#
loop_
_entity.id
_entity.type
_entity.pdbx_description
1 polymer ?
#
loop_
_entity_poly.entity_id
_entity_poly.type
_entity_poly.pdbx_seq_one_letter_code
_entity_poly.pdbx_strand_id
1 'polypeptide(L)' 'SIVLKTVAEFHANILTIHQSIPINGIASLTLSVEILATTGDISAMMQDIEIQCGVQYIKILARE' A
#
# COMPACT_ATOMS: atom_id res chain seq x y z
N SER A 1 3.55 -9.29 5.79
CA SER A 1 2.32 -8.65 5.35
C SER A 1 2.18 -8.72 3.82
N ILE A 2 1.00 -9.07 3.37
CA ILE A 2 0.72 -9.12 1.92
C ILE A 2 0.84 -7.73 1.29
N VAL A 3 0.42 -6.69 1.99
CA VAL A 3 0.52 -5.31 1.51
C VAL A 3 1.98 -4.92 1.27
N LEU A 4 2.83 -5.16 2.25
CA LEU A 4 4.25 -4.82 2.14
C LEU A 4 4.93 -5.62 1.04
N LYS A 5 4.59 -6.90 0.93
CA LYS A 5 5.13 -7.76 -0.12
C LYS A 5 4.75 -7.25 -1.52
N THR A 6 3.48 -6.88 -1.70
CA THR A 6 3.00 -6.37 -2.98
C THR A 6 3.70 -5.05 -3.35
N VAL A 7 3.82 -4.14 -2.39
CA VAL A 7 4.53 -2.88 -2.62
C VAL A 7 5.98 -3.14 -3.04
N ALA A 8 6.65 -4.08 -2.38
CA ALA A 8 8.03 -4.44 -2.72
C ALA A 8 8.13 -5.06 -4.12
N GLU A 9 7.16 -5.88 -4.50
CA GLU A 9 7.13 -6.49 -5.83
C GLU A 9 7.01 -5.45 -6.95
N PHE A 10 6.34 -4.34 -6.67
CA PHE A 10 6.21 -3.23 -7.62
C PHE A 10 7.38 -2.24 -7.54
N HIS A 11 8.38 -2.52 -6.72
CA HIS A 11 9.61 -1.72 -6.58
C HIS A 11 9.37 -0.29 -6.11
N ALA A 12 8.33 -0.09 -5.30
CA ALA A 12 8.17 1.17 -4.60
C ALA A 12 8.98 1.13 -3.30
N ASN A 13 9.54 2.27 -2.91
CA ASN A 13 10.32 2.37 -1.68
C ASN A 13 9.43 2.83 -0.54
N ILE A 14 9.31 2.02 0.52
CA ILE A 14 8.47 2.34 1.66
C ILE A 14 9.23 3.29 2.59
N LEU A 15 8.66 4.46 2.84
CA LEU A 15 9.26 5.46 3.72
C LEU A 15 8.72 5.36 5.13
N THR A 16 7.40 5.26 5.29
CA THR A 16 6.77 5.15 6.60
C THR A 16 5.62 4.17 6.57
N ILE A 17 5.36 3.56 7.73
CA ILE A 17 4.22 2.68 7.94
C ILE A 17 3.53 3.13 9.23
N HIS A 18 2.23 3.29 9.19
CA HIS A 18 1.43 3.56 10.36
C HIS A 18 0.19 2.66 10.36
N GLN A 19 0.00 1.91 11.43
CA GLN A 19 -1.13 1.00 11.54
C GLN A 19 -1.93 1.34 12.80
N SER A 20 -3.25 1.45 12.63
CA SER A 20 -4.13 1.73 13.75
C SER A 20 -4.55 0.44 14.46
N ILE A 21 -5.02 0.59 15.71
CA ILE A 21 -5.68 -0.49 16.43
C ILE A 21 -7.03 -0.74 15.77
N PRO A 22 -7.42 -2.02 15.54
CA PRO A 22 -8.73 -2.31 14.94
C PRO A 22 -9.88 -1.77 15.78
N ILE A 23 -10.85 -1.13 15.10
CA ILE A 23 -12.09 -0.66 15.68
C ILE A 23 -13.23 -1.30 14.91
N ASN A 24 -14.12 -2.01 15.60
CA ASN A 24 -15.21 -2.77 14.97
C ASN A 24 -14.72 -3.72 13.88
N GLY A 25 -13.56 -4.35 14.11
CA GLY A 25 -12.97 -5.28 13.16
C GLY A 25 -12.27 -4.64 11.96
N ILE A 26 -12.19 -3.30 11.95
CA ILE A 26 -11.56 -2.57 10.85
C ILE A 26 -10.30 -1.88 11.36
N ALA A 27 -9.18 -2.14 10.71
CA ALA A 27 -7.92 -1.45 10.98
C ALA A 27 -7.53 -0.62 9.77
N SER A 28 -6.87 0.51 10.02
CA SER A 28 -6.31 1.32 8.95
C SER A 28 -4.80 1.13 8.88
N LEU A 29 -4.28 1.11 7.66
CA LEU A 29 -2.85 1.04 7.41
C LEU A 29 -2.50 2.21 6.49
N THR A 30 -1.61 3.06 6.95
CA THR A 30 -1.12 4.20 6.17
C THR A 30 0.32 3.96 5.78
N LEU A 31 0.58 4.05 4.49
CA LEU A 31 1.93 3.89 3.95
C LEU A 31 2.32 5.15 3.21
N SER A 32 3.54 5.62 3.45
CA SER A 32 4.18 6.60 2.59
C SER A 32 5.19 5.87 1.74
N VAL A 33 5.10 6.03 0.44
CA VAL A 33 6.01 5.37 -0.49
C VAL A 33 6.63 6.38 -1.43
N GLU A 34 7.88 6.12 -1.78
CA GLU A 34 8.58 6.88 -2.81
C GLU A 34 8.47 6.13 -4.13
N ILE A 35 8.04 6.84 -5.17
CA ILE A 35 7.93 6.28 -6.50
C ILE A 35 9.28 6.45 -7.18
N LEU A 36 9.89 5.32 -7.53
CA LEU A 36 11.19 5.29 -8.19
C LEU A 36 11.02 5.12 -9.70
N ALA A 37 12.09 5.36 -10.45
CA ALA A 37 12.07 5.14 -11.90
C ALA A 37 11.77 3.67 -12.24
N THR A 38 12.10 2.75 -11.32
CA THR A 38 11.87 1.32 -11.49
C THR A 38 10.52 0.85 -10.95
N THR A 39 9.75 1.75 -10.34
CA THR A 39 8.43 1.39 -9.79
C THR A 39 7.46 1.10 -10.94
N GLY A 40 6.71 0.02 -10.80
CA GLY A 40 5.71 -0.37 -11.78
C GLY A 40 4.47 0.52 -11.75
N ASP A 41 3.40 0.06 -12.39
CA ASP A 41 2.15 0.78 -12.48
C ASP A 41 1.46 0.82 -11.11
N ILE A 42 1.32 2.02 -10.57
CA ILE A 42 0.74 2.24 -9.24
C ILE A 42 -0.73 1.82 -9.22
N SER A 43 -1.49 2.07 -10.29
CA SER A 43 -2.88 1.63 -10.36
C SER A 43 -3.01 0.11 -10.28
N ALA A 44 -2.13 -0.60 -10.95
CA ALA A 44 -2.10 -2.06 -10.90
C ALA A 44 -1.71 -2.56 -9.51
N MET A 45 -0.76 -1.90 -8.86
CA MET A 45 -0.36 -2.21 -7.49
C MET A 45 -1.53 -2.07 -6.53
N MET A 46 -2.29 -0.98 -6.65
CA MET A 46 -3.46 -0.75 -5.80
C MET A 46 -4.54 -1.80 -6.00
N GLN A 47 -4.81 -2.15 -7.26
CA GLN A 47 -5.79 -3.20 -7.56
C GLN A 47 -5.37 -4.54 -6.97
N ASP A 48 -4.09 -4.88 -7.06
CA ASP A 48 -3.56 -6.12 -6.52
C ASP A 48 -3.72 -6.17 -5.00
N ILE A 49 -3.43 -5.07 -4.32
CA ILE A 49 -3.63 -4.97 -2.87
C ILE A 49 -5.10 -5.15 -2.51
N GLU A 50 -6.01 -4.49 -3.23
CA GLU A 50 -7.45 -4.61 -2.97
C GLU A 50 -7.93 -6.05 -3.11
N ILE A 51 -7.51 -6.74 -4.16
CA ILE A 51 -7.92 -8.11 -4.43
C ILE A 51 -7.39 -9.06 -3.36
N GLN A 52 -6.10 -8.96 -3.03
CA GLN A 52 -5.45 -9.92 -2.14
C GLN A 52 -5.78 -9.70 -0.67
N CYS A 53 -5.99 -8.46 -0.26
CA CYS A 53 -6.15 -8.12 1.15
C CYS A 53 -7.60 -7.88 1.57
N GLY A 54 -8.54 -7.88 0.62
CA GLY A 54 -9.93 -7.57 0.93
C GLY A 54 -10.09 -6.15 1.46
N VAL A 55 -9.27 -5.24 0.99
CA VAL A 55 -9.25 -3.85 1.46
C VAL A 55 -10.51 -3.13 1.00
N GLN A 56 -11.19 -2.43 1.92
CA GLN A 56 -12.41 -1.70 1.61
C GLN A 56 -12.13 -0.30 1.05
N TYR A 57 -10.96 0.25 1.37
CA TYR A 57 -10.62 1.60 0.97
C TYR A 57 -9.11 1.78 0.92
N ILE A 58 -8.63 2.33 -0.19
CA ILE A 58 -7.21 2.66 -0.36
C ILE A 58 -7.10 4.11 -0.78
N LYS A 59 -6.23 4.83 -0.10
CA LYS A 59 -5.84 6.19 -0.48
C LYS A 59 -4.33 6.24 -0.60
N ILE A 60 -3.84 6.69 -1.74
CA ILE A 60 -2.41 6.87 -1.93
C ILE A 60 -2.07 8.35 -1.94
N LEU A 61 -1.05 8.68 -1.15
CA LEU A 61 -0.39 9.97 -1.21
C LEU A 61 0.97 9.70 -1.83
N ALA A 62 1.07 9.89 -3.14
CA ALA A 62 2.30 9.66 -3.86
C ALA A 62 3.11 10.95 -3.92
N ARG A 63 4.42 10.81 -3.76
CA ARG A 63 5.34 11.94 -3.86
C ARG A 63 6.53 11.51 -4.72
N GLU A 64 6.82 12.33 -5.68
CA GLU A 64 8.01 12.16 -6.51
C GLU A 64 9.23 12.76 -5.85
#